data_b5148001175d3083bcd18c3462d61cfd
#
_entry.id   b5148001175d3083bcd18c3462d61cfd
#
_cell.length_a   1.000
_cell.length_b   1.000
_cell.length_c   1.000
_cell.angle_alpha   90.00
_cell.angle_beta   90.00
_cell.angle_gamma   90.00
#
_symmetry.space_group_name_H-M   'P 1'
#
loop_
_entity.id
_entity.type
_entity.pdbx_description
1 polymer ?
#
loop_
_entity_poly.entity_id
_entity_poly.type
_entity_poly.pdbx_seq_one_letter_code
_entity_poly.pdbx_strand_id
1 'polypeptide(L)'
;VTRSKHLHFGFWEPGEELDMKNLRVAQDRYLRHLLSYIPAGVKTVLDAGCGVGGNAVELKNRGYDVVSLSPDPYQEKVFRENTGGKVQFCLTGFEDFRAERRFDLVLMSESFQYMDLTAGLKKCREVLNGRGWVLISDFFKVDGVDDREVHISGHSLSGFLKELEAEGFKIAR
;
A
#
# COMPACT_ATOMS: atom_id res chain seq x y z
N VAL A 1 20.03 4.46 -11.86
CA VAL A 1 18.76 5.03 -11.35
C VAL A 1 17.66 4.58 -12.28
N THR A 2 16.70 3.82 -11.78
CA THR A 2 15.67 3.08 -12.54
C THR A 2 14.68 3.95 -13.31
N ARG A 3 14.60 5.25 -13.04
CA ARG A 3 13.53 6.14 -13.53
C ARG A 3 12.11 5.57 -13.31
N SER A 4 11.98 4.57 -12.44
CA SER A 4 10.69 3.98 -12.09
C SER A 4 9.90 4.95 -11.21
N LYS A 5 8.58 4.95 -11.40
CA LYS A 5 7.62 5.65 -10.51
C LYS A 5 7.20 4.78 -9.31
N HIS A 6 7.84 3.63 -9.12
CA HIS A 6 7.52 2.67 -8.08
C HIS A 6 8.75 2.35 -7.24
N LEU A 7 8.53 2.08 -5.95
CA LEU A 7 9.56 1.66 -5.01
C LEU A 7 9.48 0.17 -4.65
N HIS A 8 8.36 -0.49 -4.96
CA HIS A 8 8.14 -1.91 -4.69
C HIS A 8 8.97 -2.83 -5.61
N PHE A 9 9.15 -4.08 -5.17
CA PHE A 9 10.00 -5.06 -5.86
C PHE A 9 9.41 -5.62 -7.16
N GLY A 10 8.10 -5.47 -7.39
CA GLY A 10 7.43 -5.97 -8.57
C GLY A 10 6.87 -7.39 -8.39
N PHE A 11 6.11 -7.84 -9.37
CA PHE A 11 5.57 -9.20 -9.48
C PHE A 11 6.26 -9.91 -10.63
N TRP A 12 7.06 -10.93 -10.29
CA TRP A 12 7.92 -11.66 -11.21
C TRP A 12 7.29 -13.00 -11.58
N GLU A 13 7.33 -13.36 -12.85
CA GLU A 13 6.88 -14.66 -13.31
C GLU A 13 7.96 -15.73 -13.05
N PRO A 14 7.58 -17.00 -12.83
CA PRO A 14 8.55 -18.07 -12.68
C PRO A 14 9.49 -18.15 -13.87
N GLY A 15 10.80 -18.14 -13.59
CA GLY A 15 11.86 -18.22 -14.60
C GLY A 15 12.27 -16.90 -15.24
N GLU A 16 11.65 -15.77 -14.84
CA GLU A 16 12.14 -14.45 -15.27
C GLU A 16 13.50 -14.13 -14.64
N GLU A 17 14.38 -13.54 -15.43
CA GLU A 17 15.66 -13.03 -14.94
C GLU A 17 15.42 -11.78 -14.07
N LEU A 18 15.91 -11.83 -12.84
CA LEU A 18 15.82 -10.73 -11.88
C LEU A 18 16.86 -9.66 -12.21
N ASP A 19 16.60 -8.87 -13.23
CA ASP A 19 17.47 -7.79 -13.67
C ASP A 19 16.76 -6.43 -13.70
N MET A 20 17.56 -5.36 -13.83
CA MET A 20 17.05 -3.99 -13.86
C MET A 20 16.23 -3.67 -15.12
N LYS A 21 16.38 -4.44 -16.19
CA LYS A 21 15.63 -4.23 -17.44
C LYS A 21 14.20 -4.72 -17.27
N ASN A 22 14.05 -5.86 -16.58
CA ASN A 22 12.76 -6.49 -16.31
C ASN A 22 12.03 -5.87 -15.11
N LEU A 23 12.74 -5.17 -14.22
CA LEU A 23 12.16 -4.59 -13.02
C LEU A 23 10.93 -3.72 -13.30
N ARG A 24 10.99 -2.86 -14.32
CA ARG A 24 9.85 -2.00 -14.66
C ARG A 24 8.64 -2.80 -15.10
N VAL A 25 8.84 -3.85 -15.88
CA VAL A 25 7.76 -4.73 -16.34
C VAL A 25 7.13 -5.46 -15.14
N ALA A 26 7.96 -5.97 -14.24
CA ALA A 26 7.50 -6.60 -13.01
C ALA A 26 6.74 -5.63 -12.10
N GLN A 27 7.18 -4.37 -12.00
CA GLN A 27 6.49 -3.32 -11.25
C GLN A 27 5.13 -2.95 -11.87
N ASP A 28 5.05 -2.80 -13.19
CA ASP A 28 3.80 -2.54 -13.90
C ASP A 28 2.82 -3.73 -13.77
N ARG A 29 3.33 -4.97 -13.72
CA ARG A 29 2.54 -6.18 -13.50
C ARG A 29 2.00 -6.24 -12.07
N TYR A 30 2.84 -5.96 -11.08
CA TYR A 30 2.44 -5.86 -9.67
C TYR A 30 1.29 -4.86 -9.50
N LEU A 31 1.45 -3.65 -10.03
CA LEU A 31 0.42 -2.63 -9.93
C LEU A 31 -0.91 -3.08 -10.55
N ARG A 32 -0.89 -3.64 -11.76
CA ARG A 32 -2.10 -4.17 -12.40
C ARG A 32 -2.75 -5.27 -11.57
N HIS A 33 -1.96 -6.18 -11.02
CA HIS A 33 -2.43 -7.25 -10.17
C HIS A 33 -3.06 -6.70 -8.89
N LEU A 34 -2.37 -5.83 -8.17
CA LEU A 34 -2.87 -5.18 -6.97
C LEU A 34 -4.21 -4.47 -7.21
N LEU A 35 -4.28 -3.63 -8.24
CA LEU A 35 -5.49 -2.87 -8.53
C LEU A 35 -6.66 -3.73 -9.04
N SER A 36 -6.41 -4.97 -9.48
CA SER A 36 -7.48 -5.91 -9.84
C SER A 36 -8.29 -6.41 -8.64
N TYR A 37 -7.78 -6.26 -7.43
CA TYR A 37 -8.47 -6.61 -6.19
C TYR A 37 -9.34 -5.48 -5.63
N ILE A 38 -9.32 -4.30 -6.22
CA ILE A 38 -10.19 -3.20 -5.76
C ILE A 38 -11.65 -3.60 -6.00
N PRO A 39 -12.48 -3.64 -4.94
CA PRO A 39 -13.88 -4.04 -5.08
C PRO A 39 -14.69 -3.06 -5.94
N ALA A 40 -15.70 -3.58 -6.61
CA ALA A 40 -16.65 -2.74 -7.34
C ALA A 40 -17.35 -1.74 -6.40
N GLY A 41 -17.56 -0.52 -6.90
CA GLY A 41 -18.24 0.54 -6.14
C GLY A 41 -17.32 1.43 -5.31
N VAL A 42 -16.03 1.08 -5.16
CA VAL A 42 -15.02 1.98 -4.56
C VAL A 42 -14.89 3.24 -5.42
N LYS A 43 -14.89 4.39 -4.79
CA LYS A 43 -14.72 5.71 -5.42
C LYS A 43 -13.59 6.52 -4.80
N THR A 44 -13.46 6.43 -3.47
CA THR A 44 -12.49 7.20 -2.68
C THR A 44 -11.43 6.27 -2.10
N VAL A 45 -10.15 6.59 -2.32
CA VAL A 45 -9.00 5.78 -1.92
C VAL A 45 -8.04 6.60 -1.07
N LEU A 46 -7.65 6.05 0.07
CA LEU A 46 -6.52 6.52 0.85
C LEU A 46 -5.31 5.62 0.55
N ASP A 47 -4.31 6.15 -0.14
CA ASP A 47 -3.06 5.47 -0.48
C ASP A 47 -2.05 5.72 0.65
N ALA A 48 -2.00 4.80 1.62
CA ALA A 48 -1.21 4.94 2.83
C ALA A 48 0.20 4.33 2.67
N GLY A 49 1.22 5.20 2.73
CA GLY A 49 2.59 4.84 2.36
C GLY A 49 2.77 4.86 0.84
N CYS A 50 2.33 5.93 0.21
CA CYS A 50 2.25 6.08 -1.25
C CYS A 50 3.59 6.15 -1.99
N GLY A 51 4.70 6.18 -1.26
CA GLY A 51 6.03 6.32 -1.85
C GLY A 51 6.12 7.53 -2.77
N VAL A 52 6.63 7.31 -3.96
CA VAL A 52 6.83 8.37 -4.97
C VAL A 52 5.63 8.53 -5.93
N GLY A 53 4.48 7.92 -5.63
CA GLY A 53 3.20 8.20 -6.27
C GLY A 53 2.82 7.37 -7.48
N GLY A 54 3.49 6.24 -7.73
CA GLY A 54 3.16 5.37 -8.86
C GLY A 54 1.73 4.85 -8.81
N ASN A 55 1.30 4.33 -7.65
CA ASN A 55 -0.06 3.86 -7.42
C ASN A 55 -1.07 5.01 -7.54
N ALA A 56 -0.76 6.17 -6.95
CA ALA A 56 -1.63 7.34 -6.96
C ALA A 56 -1.93 7.84 -8.37
N VAL A 57 -0.94 7.86 -9.26
CA VAL A 57 -1.11 8.24 -10.67
C VAL A 57 -2.08 7.29 -11.36
N GLU A 58 -1.88 5.98 -11.21
CA GLU A 58 -2.74 4.99 -11.88
C GLU A 58 -4.16 4.98 -11.32
N LEU A 59 -4.31 5.09 -9.99
CA LEU A 59 -5.63 5.22 -9.36
C LEU A 59 -6.37 6.45 -9.89
N LYS A 60 -5.68 7.59 -9.98
CA LYS A 60 -6.27 8.83 -10.53
C LYS A 60 -6.68 8.67 -11.99
N ASN A 61 -5.85 8.01 -12.81
CA ASN A 61 -6.15 7.73 -14.22
C ASN A 61 -7.38 6.83 -14.38
N ARG A 62 -7.64 5.93 -13.43
CA ARG A 62 -8.84 5.08 -13.38
C ARG A 62 -10.08 5.80 -12.82
N GLY A 63 -9.96 7.07 -12.46
CA GLY A 63 -11.08 7.90 -12.01
C GLY A 63 -11.37 7.85 -10.51
N TYR A 64 -10.49 7.25 -9.70
CA TYR A 64 -10.64 7.29 -8.25
C TYR A 64 -10.32 8.69 -7.70
N ASP A 65 -11.01 9.06 -6.64
CA ASP A 65 -10.66 10.23 -5.82
C ASP A 65 -9.65 9.78 -4.76
N VAL A 66 -8.41 10.24 -4.89
CA VAL A 66 -7.25 9.72 -4.16
C VAL A 66 -6.68 10.79 -3.23
N VAL A 67 -6.47 10.39 -1.98
CA VAL A 67 -5.60 11.08 -1.04
C VAL A 67 -4.43 10.14 -0.73
N SER A 68 -3.21 10.66 -0.76
CA SER A 68 -2.00 9.90 -0.51
C SER A 68 -1.24 10.46 0.68
N LEU A 69 -0.55 9.60 1.40
CA LEU A 69 0.28 10.03 2.54
C LEU A 69 1.59 9.24 2.64
N SER A 70 2.60 9.93 3.13
CA SER A 70 3.88 9.37 3.56
C SER A 70 4.52 10.31 4.58
N PRO A 71 5.29 9.81 5.56
CA PRO A 71 6.04 10.64 6.50
C PRO A 71 7.35 11.22 5.92
N ASP A 72 7.75 10.81 4.72
CA ASP A 72 9.04 11.16 4.12
C ASP A 72 8.95 12.41 3.23
N PRO A 73 9.60 13.52 3.61
CA PRO A 73 9.57 14.76 2.83
C PRO A 73 10.29 14.65 1.47
N TYR A 74 11.25 13.72 1.32
CA TYR A 74 11.85 13.45 0.02
C TYR A 74 10.85 12.78 -0.93
N GLN A 75 10.07 11.82 -0.41
CA GLN A 75 9.00 11.20 -1.19
C GLN A 75 7.93 12.22 -1.59
N GLU A 76 7.56 13.17 -0.71
CA GLU A 76 6.63 14.24 -1.05
C GLU A 76 7.08 15.03 -2.28
N LYS A 77 8.35 15.44 -2.32
CA LYS A 77 8.90 16.19 -3.46
C LYS A 77 8.74 15.42 -4.77
N VAL A 78 9.20 14.16 -4.78
CA VAL A 78 9.16 13.31 -5.98
C VAL A 78 7.71 12.96 -6.35
N PHE A 79 6.85 12.72 -5.35
CA PHE A 79 5.41 12.48 -5.54
C PHE A 79 4.74 13.63 -6.28
N ARG A 80 4.99 14.88 -5.85
CA ARG A 80 4.42 16.07 -6.50
C ARG A 80 4.87 16.21 -7.94
N GLU A 81 6.14 15.90 -8.23
CA GLU A 81 6.68 15.87 -9.60
C GLU A 81 5.98 14.79 -10.43
N ASN A 82 5.87 13.56 -9.93
CA ASN A 82 5.28 12.43 -10.63
C ASN A 82 3.79 12.56 -10.90
N THR A 83 3.04 13.14 -9.95
CA THR A 83 1.58 13.33 -10.05
C THR A 83 1.19 14.63 -10.76
N GLY A 84 2.18 15.52 -11.02
CA GLY A 84 1.92 16.88 -11.54
C GLY A 84 1.03 17.69 -10.61
N GLY A 85 1.08 17.42 -9.31
CA GLY A 85 0.26 18.09 -8.28
C GLY A 85 -1.25 17.75 -8.34
N LYS A 86 -1.66 16.74 -9.11
CA LYS A 86 -3.08 16.40 -9.33
C LYS A 86 -3.68 15.48 -8.26
N VAL A 87 -2.86 14.99 -7.34
CA VAL A 87 -3.28 14.14 -6.23
C VAL A 87 -2.91 14.82 -4.92
N GLN A 88 -3.85 14.85 -3.98
CA GLN A 88 -3.61 15.39 -2.65
C GLN A 88 -2.58 14.52 -1.92
N PHE A 89 -1.57 15.17 -1.33
CA PHE A 89 -0.55 14.54 -0.52
C PHE A 89 -0.55 15.11 0.89
N CYS A 90 -0.47 14.24 1.90
CA CYS A 90 -0.34 14.58 3.29
C CYS A 90 1.01 14.09 3.83
N LEU A 91 1.86 15.01 4.29
CA LEU A 91 3.16 14.66 4.90
C LEU A 91 2.92 14.24 6.35
N THR A 92 2.64 12.96 6.57
CA THR A 92 2.35 12.39 7.89
C THR A 92 2.48 10.86 7.87
N GLY A 93 2.72 10.27 9.03
CA GLY A 93 2.54 8.83 9.24
C GLY A 93 1.06 8.46 9.22
N PHE A 94 0.75 7.20 8.93
CA PHE A 94 -0.63 6.75 8.82
C PHE A 94 -1.35 6.78 10.17
N GLU A 95 -0.67 6.39 11.24
CA GLU A 95 -1.20 6.38 12.59
C GLU A 95 -1.59 7.78 13.10
N ASP A 96 -0.85 8.80 12.65
CA ASP A 96 -1.07 10.20 13.02
C ASP A 96 -2.01 10.94 12.06
N PHE A 97 -2.37 10.31 10.94
CA PHE A 97 -3.22 10.93 9.93
C PHE A 97 -4.60 11.30 10.50
N ARG A 98 -5.00 12.55 10.29
CA ARG A 98 -6.32 13.07 10.64
C ARG A 98 -7.13 13.27 9.38
N ALA A 99 -8.09 12.37 9.18
CA ALA A 99 -8.93 12.38 7.99
C ALA A 99 -10.05 13.43 8.14
N GLU A 100 -10.17 14.30 7.16
CA GLU A 100 -11.30 15.24 7.04
C GLU A 100 -12.58 14.57 6.51
N ARG A 101 -12.43 13.40 5.92
CA ARG A 101 -13.51 12.56 5.36
C ARG A 101 -13.19 11.08 5.52
N ARG A 102 -14.16 10.23 5.26
CA ARG A 102 -13.97 8.78 5.21
C ARG A 102 -13.74 8.29 3.79
N PHE A 103 -13.12 7.10 3.67
CA PHE A 103 -12.73 6.48 2.42
C PHE A 103 -13.45 5.15 2.21
N ASP A 104 -13.64 4.77 0.94
CA ASP A 104 -14.16 3.46 0.59
C ASP A 104 -13.06 2.39 0.63
N LEU A 105 -11.80 2.80 0.43
CA LEU A 105 -10.65 1.92 0.42
C LEU A 105 -9.44 2.58 1.10
N VAL A 106 -8.77 1.83 1.97
CA VAL A 106 -7.38 2.09 2.37
C VAL A 106 -6.50 1.11 1.60
N LEU A 107 -5.57 1.63 0.81
CA LEU A 107 -4.58 0.87 0.06
C LEU A 107 -3.23 0.97 0.75
N MET A 108 -2.58 -0.16 0.97
CA MET A 108 -1.22 -0.28 1.50
C MET A 108 -0.43 -1.25 0.63
N SER A 109 0.56 -0.71 -0.07
CA SER A 109 1.40 -1.43 -1.02
C SER A 109 2.84 -1.43 -0.54
N GLU A 110 3.28 -2.53 0.07
CA GLU A 110 4.60 -2.70 0.70
C GLU A 110 4.90 -1.59 1.72
N SER A 111 3.90 -1.20 2.49
CA SER A 111 3.98 -0.10 3.46
C SER A 111 3.49 -0.45 4.86
N PHE A 112 2.58 -1.42 5.00
CA PHE A 112 2.01 -1.80 6.29
C PHE A 112 3.07 -2.43 7.23
N GLN A 113 4.08 -3.07 6.67
CA GLN A 113 5.20 -3.66 7.40
C GLN A 113 5.98 -2.66 8.28
N TYR A 114 5.86 -1.37 8.02
CA TYR A 114 6.54 -0.29 8.77
C TYR A 114 5.64 0.38 9.81
N MET A 115 4.38 0.00 9.90
CA MET A 115 3.38 0.56 10.81
C MET A 115 3.24 -0.33 12.06
N ASP A 116 2.78 0.24 13.17
CA ASP A 116 2.35 -0.58 14.30
C ASP A 116 1.09 -1.36 13.90
N LEU A 117 1.09 -2.67 14.14
CA LEU A 117 0.03 -3.57 13.69
C LEU A 117 -1.35 -3.17 14.22
N THR A 118 -1.44 -3.00 15.54
CA THR A 118 -2.72 -2.68 16.20
C THR A 118 -3.16 -1.25 15.90
N ALA A 119 -2.24 -0.28 16.00
CA ALA A 119 -2.55 1.12 15.71
C ALA A 119 -2.95 1.33 14.25
N GLY A 120 -2.26 0.68 13.31
CA GLY A 120 -2.57 0.73 11.89
C GLY A 120 -3.96 0.17 11.57
N LEU A 121 -4.33 -0.99 12.12
CA LEU A 121 -5.67 -1.56 11.91
C LEU A 121 -6.78 -0.71 12.55
N LYS A 122 -6.55 -0.17 13.76
CA LYS A 122 -7.48 0.78 14.38
C LYS A 122 -7.67 2.04 13.52
N LYS A 123 -6.57 2.57 12.98
CA LYS A 123 -6.62 3.72 12.07
C LYS A 123 -7.40 3.39 10.79
N CYS A 124 -7.25 2.19 10.22
CA CYS A 124 -8.08 1.76 9.10
C CYS A 124 -9.58 1.89 9.43
N ARG A 125 -10.01 1.42 10.60
CA ARG A 125 -11.42 1.55 11.03
C ARG A 125 -11.88 2.99 11.19
N GLU A 126 -11.00 3.84 11.71
CA GLU A 126 -11.28 5.27 11.93
C GLU A 126 -11.55 6.00 10.60
N VAL A 127 -10.73 5.72 9.56
CA VAL A 127 -10.76 6.45 8.31
C VAL A 127 -11.68 5.85 7.26
N LEU A 128 -12.14 4.61 7.42
CA LEU A 128 -13.01 3.93 6.46
C LEU A 128 -14.48 4.29 6.64
N ASN A 129 -15.23 4.30 5.54
CA ASN A 129 -16.68 4.20 5.54
C ASN A 129 -17.13 2.89 6.21
N GLY A 130 -18.35 2.82 6.73
CA GLY A 130 -18.85 1.67 7.49
C GLY A 130 -18.86 0.32 6.73
N ARG A 131 -18.71 0.33 5.42
CA ARG A 131 -18.53 -0.84 4.53
C ARG A 131 -17.27 -0.71 3.69
N GLY A 132 -16.28 0.02 4.17
CA GLY A 132 -15.03 0.24 3.46
C GLY A 132 -14.12 -0.99 3.49
N TRP A 133 -13.11 -0.95 2.65
CA TRP A 133 -12.18 -2.04 2.40
C TRP A 133 -10.76 -1.66 2.79
N VAL A 134 -9.98 -2.64 3.20
CA VAL A 134 -8.52 -2.52 3.31
C VAL A 134 -7.91 -3.48 2.30
N LEU A 135 -7.03 -2.98 1.45
CA LEU A 135 -6.24 -3.77 0.51
C LEU A 135 -4.77 -3.65 0.89
N ILE A 136 -4.21 -4.73 1.40
CA ILE A 136 -2.81 -4.81 1.80
C ILE A 136 -2.11 -5.81 0.89
N SER A 137 -1.00 -5.38 0.29
CA SER A 137 -0.04 -6.26 -0.37
C SER A 137 1.31 -6.00 0.26
N ASP A 138 1.80 -6.96 1.04
CA ASP A 138 3.00 -6.77 1.85
C ASP A 138 3.73 -8.09 2.13
N PHE A 139 4.90 -7.99 2.75
CA PHE A 139 5.67 -9.15 3.21
C PHE A 139 5.25 -9.52 4.63
N PHE A 140 4.98 -10.81 4.83
CA PHE A 140 4.67 -11.35 6.13
C PHE A 140 5.66 -12.45 6.50
N LYS A 141 6.08 -12.48 7.77
CA LYS A 141 6.87 -13.57 8.32
C LYS A 141 5.97 -14.79 8.52
N VAL A 142 6.40 -15.93 7.99
CA VAL A 142 5.70 -17.21 8.16
C VAL A 142 6.22 -17.89 9.42
N ASP A 143 5.34 -18.30 10.31
CA ASP A 143 5.72 -18.94 11.58
C ASP A 143 6.48 -20.24 11.34
N GLY A 144 7.53 -20.46 12.14
CA GLY A 144 8.37 -21.65 12.06
C GLY A 144 9.41 -21.64 10.93
N VAL A 145 9.46 -20.57 10.12
CA VAL A 145 10.52 -20.37 9.13
C VAL A 145 11.66 -19.57 9.78
N ASP A 146 12.88 -20.08 9.68
CA ASP A 146 14.07 -19.35 10.14
C ASP A 146 14.40 -18.24 9.15
N ASP A 147 14.19 -16.99 9.55
CA ASP A 147 14.41 -15.80 8.73
C ASP A 147 15.78 -15.13 8.97
N ARG A 148 16.68 -15.79 9.75
CA ARG A 148 17.98 -15.19 10.12
C ARG A 148 18.87 -14.85 8.94
N GLU A 149 18.72 -15.55 7.83
CA GLU A 149 19.47 -15.30 6.59
C GLU A 149 18.79 -14.29 5.66
N VAL A 150 17.50 -14.03 5.87
CA VAL A 150 16.73 -13.09 5.07
C VAL A 150 16.11 -12.08 6.03
N HIS A 151 16.66 -10.86 6.06
CA HIS A 151 16.07 -9.75 6.84
C HIS A 151 14.71 -9.34 6.23
N ILE A 152 13.69 -10.16 6.46
CA ILE A 152 12.32 -9.83 6.09
C ILE A 152 11.79 -8.90 7.17
N SER A 153 11.56 -7.64 6.81
CA SER A 153 10.73 -6.73 7.62
C SER A 153 9.28 -7.23 7.58
N GLY A 154 8.50 -6.86 8.55
CA GLY A 154 7.06 -7.14 8.53
C GLY A 154 6.57 -7.91 9.75
N HIS A 155 5.27 -8.00 9.84
CA HIS A 155 4.54 -8.67 10.90
C HIS A 155 4.52 -10.19 10.68
N SER A 156 4.37 -10.99 11.77
CA SER A 156 4.07 -12.41 11.59
C SER A 156 2.67 -12.56 10.98
N LEU A 157 2.54 -13.51 10.07
CA LEU A 157 1.25 -13.75 9.40
C LEU A 157 0.16 -14.15 10.41
N SER A 158 0.48 -15.04 11.36
CA SER A 158 -0.46 -15.45 12.39
C SER A 158 -0.86 -14.30 13.32
N GLY A 159 0.09 -13.45 13.72
CA GLY A 159 -0.18 -12.25 14.51
C GLY A 159 -1.09 -11.27 13.78
N PHE A 160 -0.83 -11.04 12.50
CA PHE A 160 -1.65 -10.18 11.64
C PHE A 160 -3.08 -10.70 11.52
N LEU A 161 -3.27 -12.00 11.23
CA LEU A 161 -4.59 -12.60 11.09
C LEU A 161 -5.40 -12.54 12.39
N LYS A 162 -4.74 -12.77 13.53
CA LYS A 162 -5.36 -12.67 14.86
C LYS A 162 -5.82 -11.24 15.17
N GLU A 163 -4.97 -10.26 14.86
CA GLU A 163 -5.31 -8.85 15.11
C GLU A 163 -6.42 -8.34 14.17
N LEU A 164 -6.43 -8.78 12.90
CA LEU A 164 -7.53 -8.50 11.97
C LEU A 164 -8.88 -8.94 12.54
N GLU A 165 -8.94 -10.17 13.08
CA GLU A 165 -10.16 -10.70 13.70
C GLU A 165 -10.54 -9.91 14.95
N ALA A 166 -9.58 -9.59 15.83
CA ALA A 166 -9.79 -8.82 17.04
C ALA A 166 -10.32 -7.40 16.74
N GLU A 167 -9.83 -6.77 15.68
CA GLU A 167 -10.31 -5.48 15.19
C GLU A 167 -11.59 -5.58 14.34
N GLY A 168 -12.17 -6.77 14.18
CA GLY A 168 -13.47 -7.00 13.52
C GLY A 168 -13.42 -6.93 12.00
N PHE A 169 -12.26 -7.05 11.38
CA PHE A 169 -12.13 -7.20 9.94
C PHE A 169 -12.45 -8.64 9.51
N LYS A 170 -12.91 -8.78 8.27
CA LYS A 170 -13.15 -10.06 7.63
C LYS A 170 -12.34 -10.15 6.35
N ILE A 171 -11.64 -11.25 6.15
CA ILE A 171 -10.90 -11.51 4.92
C ILE A 171 -11.91 -11.84 3.82
N ALA A 172 -11.82 -11.12 2.70
CA ALA A 172 -12.70 -11.32 1.55
C ALA A 172 -12.07 -12.23 0.49
N ARG A 173 -10.74 -12.26 0.40
CA ARG A 173 -9.96 -13.07 -0.55
C ARG A 173 -8.57 -13.32 0.02
#